data_d5228817666b66cb8e6310bed8ce512e
#
_entry.id   d5228817666b66cb8e6310bed8ce512e
#
_cell.length_a   1.000
_cell.length_b   1.000
_cell.length_c   1.000
_cell.angle_alpha   90.00
_cell.angle_beta   90.00
_cell.angle_gamma   90.00
#
_symmetry.space_group_name_H-M   'P 1'
#
loop_
_entity.id
_entity.type
_entity.pdbx_description
1 polymer ?
#
loop_
_entity_poly.entity_id
_entity_poly.type
_entity_poly.pdbx_seq_one_letter_code
_entity_poly.pdbx_strand_id
1 'polypeptide(L)'
;MPVKRKSRGRSKGSKGRTEYVQCSMCGRLVPADKAKKVTRRKPVVDPALAKELASKGAWVGYRVETRYYCISCAVYHGIVKIRAEEERKKKPVRKRPRRRFMRPEERRPPVQLPLGIP
;
A
#
# COMPACT_ATOMS: atom_id res chain seq x y z
N MET A 1 26.73 -11.37 9.46
CA MET A 1 26.01 -11.58 8.19
C MET A 1 25.76 -10.24 7.50
N PRO A 2 26.05 -10.08 6.22
CA PRO A 2 25.81 -8.84 5.52
C PRO A 2 24.31 -8.54 5.43
N VAL A 3 23.92 -7.30 5.70
CA VAL A 3 22.51 -6.86 5.69
C VAL A 3 22.17 -6.38 4.28
N LYS A 4 21.36 -7.15 3.54
CA LYS A 4 20.94 -6.81 2.17
C LYS A 4 20.15 -5.50 2.04
N ARG A 5 19.45 -5.08 3.10
CA ARG A 5 18.67 -3.84 3.12
C ARG A 5 18.76 -3.16 4.48
N LYS A 6 18.98 -1.86 4.50
CA LYS A 6 19.03 -1.03 5.70
C LYS A 6 17.75 -1.17 6.55
N SER A 7 16.59 -1.30 5.93
CA SER A 7 15.29 -1.48 6.59
C SER A 7 15.00 -2.93 7.02
N ARG A 8 15.92 -3.88 6.79
CA ARG A 8 15.70 -5.33 7.05
C ARG A 8 14.38 -5.87 6.48
N GLY A 9 13.92 -5.30 5.36
CA GLY A 9 12.68 -5.68 4.67
C GLY A 9 11.39 -5.13 5.30
N ARG A 10 11.48 -4.26 6.30
CA ARG A 10 10.33 -3.65 6.96
C ARG A 10 9.92 -2.33 6.30
N SER A 11 8.62 -2.06 6.23
CA SER A 11 8.04 -0.79 5.74
C SER A 11 7.56 0.10 6.88
N LYS A 12 8.27 0.07 8.01
CA LYS A 12 7.85 0.72 9.23
C LYS A 12 7.85 2.26 9.14
N GLY A 13 8.80 2.83 8.39
CA GLY A 13 8.99 4.28 8.33
C GLY A 13 9.27 4.87 9.71
N SER A 14 8.56 5.93 10.08
CA SER A 14 8.60 6.58 11.40
C SER A 14 7.56 6.03 12.39
N LYS A 15 6.79 5.02 12.01
CA LYS A 15 5.77 4.41 12.87
C LYS A 15 6.42 3.68 14.04
N GLY A 16 5.93 3.92 15.24
CA GLY A 16 6.39 3.27 16.47
C GLY A 16 6.10 1.76 16.51
N ARG A 17 5.12 1.34 17.29
CA ARG A 17 4.68 -0.06 17.40
C ARG A 17 3.79 -0.43 16.23
N THR A 18 3.97 -1.63 15.66
CA THR A 18 3.14 -2.20 14.61
C THR A 18 2.39 -3.42 15.13
N GLU A 19 1.17 -3.59 14.68
CA GLU A 19 0.35 -4.78 14.97
C GLU A 19 0.95 -6.03 14.35
N TYR A 20 0.61 -7.19 14.92
CA TYR A 20 0.97 -8.49 14.38
C TYR A 20 -0.21 -9.06 13.60
N VAL A 21 0.09 -9.67 12.47
CA VAL A 21 -0.88 -10.38 11.64
C VAL A 21 -0.45 -11.83 11.46
N GLN A 22 -1.42 -12.72 11.37
CA GLN A 22 -1.16 -14.13 11.17
C GLN A 22 -1.01 -14.44 9.68
N CYS A 23 -0.02 -15.28 9.34
CA CYS A 23 0.16 -15.76 7.98
C CYS A 23 -0.94 -16.74 7.62
N SER A 24 -1.63 -16.53 6.50
CA SER A 24 -2.73 -17.39 6.02
C SER A 24 -2.30 -18.82 5.63
N MET A 25 -1.00 -19.08 5.50
CA MET A 25 -0.48 -20.39 5.11
C MET A 25 0.13 -21.16 6.28
N CYS A 26 1.09 -20.57 6.98
CA CYS A 26 1.82 -21.26 8.04
C CYS A 26 1.39 -20.85 9.45
N GLY A 27 0.39 -19.99 9.61
CA GLY A 27 -0.11 -19.54 10.92
C GLY A 27 0.84 -18.65 11.73
N ARG A 28 2.08 -18.40 11.25
CA ARG A 28 3.07 -17.62 11.99
C ARG A 28 2.62 -16.18 12.18
N LEU A 29 2.78 -15.67 13.39
CA LEU A 29 2.58 -14.24 13.67
C LEU A 29 3.76 -13.42 13.14
N VAL A 30 3.45 -12.42 12.34
CA VAL A 30 4.44 -11.54 11.69
C VAL A 30 3.99 -10.09 11.85
N PRO A 31 4.91 -9.14 12.10
CA PRO A 31 4.55 -7.73 12.12
C PRO A 31 3.90 -7.29 10.79
N ALA A 32 2.83 -6.54 10.83
CA ALA A 32 2.07 -6.11 9.64
C ALA A 32 2.93 -5.35 8.61
N ASP A 33 3.95 -4.61 9.08
CA ASP A 33 4.91 -3.92 8.23
C ASP A 33 5.88 -4.85 7.47
N LYS A 34 6.03 -6.11 7.92
CA LYS A 34 6.84 -7.15 7.27
C LYS A 34 6.00 -8.13 6.47
N ALA A 35 4.72 -8.29 6.82
CA ALA A 35 3.79 -9.17 6.12
C ALA A 35 3.51 -8.68 4.69
N LYS A 36 3.29 -9.61 3.78
CA LYS A 36 2.83 -9.30 2.42
C LYS A 36 1.32 -9.41 2.37
N LYS A 37 0.66 -8.27 2.18
CA LYS A 37 -0.80 -8.19 1.97
C LYS A 37 -1.12 -8.48 0.51
N VAL A 38 -2.04 -9.41 0.26
CA VAL A 38 -2.57 -9.75 -1.06
C VAL A 38 -4.08 -9.68 -1.01
N THR A 39 -4.64 -8.87 -1.87
CA THR A 39 -6.08 -8.72 -2.03
C THR A 39 -6.51 -9.43 -3.31
N ARG A 40 -7.46 -10.33 -3.22
CA ARG A 40 -8.01 -11.06 -4.37
C ARG A 40 -9.53 -10.90 -4.41
N ARG A 41 -10.06 -10.77 -5.62
CA ARG A 41 -11.50 -10.85 -5.85
C ARG A 41 -11.86 -12.31 -6.09
N LYS A 42 -12.83 -12.82 -5.36
CA LYS A 42 -13.39 -14.14 -5.56
C LYS A 42 -14.87 -13.99 -5.91
N PRO A 43 -15.39 -14.73 -6.90
CA PRO A 43 -16.81 -14.75 -7.14
C PRO A 43 -17.52 -15.30 -5.88
N VAL A 44 -18.71 -14.83 -5.62
CA VAL A 44 -19.53 -15.30 -4.49
C VAL A 44 -20.03 -16.72 -4.74
N VAL A 45 -20.13 -17.08 -6.00
CA VAL A 45 -20.62 -18.39 -6.49
C VAL A 45 -19.42 -19.26 -6.90
N ASP A 46 -19.62 -20.55 -7.01
CA ASP A 46 -18.62 -21.49 -7.51
C ASP A 46 -18.08 -21.07 -8.88
N PRO A 47 -16.76 -21.25 -9.17
CA PRO A 47 -16.17 -20.79 -10.42
C PRO A 47 -16.82 -21.38 -11.68
N ALA A 48 -17.29 -22.66 -11.61
CA ALA A 48 -17.99 -23.31 -12.72
C ALA A 48 -19.34 -22.63 -12.99
N LEU A 49 -20.15 -22.48 -11.95
CA LEU A 49 -21.45 -21.83 -12.03
C LEU A 49 -21.32 -20.33 -12.39
N ALA A 50 -20.27 -19.66 -11.94
CA ALA A 50 -20.01 -18.28 -12.31
C ALA A 50 -19.78 -18.12 -13.82
N LYS A 51 -19.10 -19.07 -14.47
CA LYS A 51 -18.92 -19.09 -15.93
C LYS A 51 -20.23 -19.31 -16.67
N GLU A 52 -21.05 -20.25 -16.21
CA GLU A 52 -22.36 -20.53 -16.81
C GLU A 52 -23.31 -19.33 -16.69
N LEU A 53 -23.34 -18.69 -15.53
CA LEU A 53 -24.13 -17.49 -15.31
C LEU A 53 -23.65 -16.32 -16.18
N ALA A 54 -22.35 -16.15 -16.31
CA ALA A 54 -21.77 -15.12 -17.18
C ALA A 54 -22.10 -15.36 -18.66
N SER A 55 -22.07 -16.64 -19.14
CA SER A 55 -22.46 -16.97 -20.51
C SER A 55 -23.95 -16.70 -20.78
N LYS A 56 -24.78 -16.79 -19.76
CA LYS A 56 -26.22 -16.45 -19.81
C LYS A 56 -26.50 -14.97 -19.63
N GLY A 57 -25.44 -14.12 -19.56
CA GLY A 57 -25.58 -12.67 -19.37
C GLY A 57 -25.90 -12.23 -17.95
N ALA A 58 -25.86 -13.14 -16.97
CA ALA A 58 -26.13 -12.80 -15.58
C ALA A 58 -24.91 -12.15 -14.92
N TRP A 59 -25.14 -11.12 -14.11
CA TRP A 59 -24.08 -10.48 -13.33
C TRP A 59 -23.74 -11.30 -12.08
N VAL A 60 -22.46 -11.60 -11.88
CA VAL A 60 -21.97 -12.33 -10.71
C VAL A 60 -21.21 -11.40 -9.78
N GLY A 61 -21.66 -11.29 -8.54
CA GLY A 61 -20.99 -10.51 -7.50
C GLY A 61 -19.64 -11.09 -7.09
N TYR A 62 -18.73 -10.21 -6.65
CA TYR A 62 -17.41 -10.61 -6.19
C TYR A 62 -17.22 -10.19 -4.73
N ARG A 63 -16.62 -11.08 -3.94
CA ARG A 63 -16.14 -10.78 -2.59
C ARG A 63 -14.65 -10.46 -2.63
N VAL A 64 -14.25 -9.41 -1.93
CA VAL A 64 -12.84 -9.04 -1.77
C VAL A 64 -12.27 -9.75 -0.54
N GLU A 65 -11.28 -10.60 -0.74
CA GLU A 65 -10.60 -11.33 0.32
C GLU A 65 -9.16 -10.81 0.46
N THR A 66 -8.80 -10.41 1.67
CA THR A 66 -7.45 -9.96 2.00
C THR A 66 -6.74 -11.05 2.78
N ARG A 67 -5.57 -11.48 2.28
CA ARG A 67 -4.71 -12.48 2.93
C ARG A 67 -3.35 -11.88 3.23
N TYR A 68 -2.80 -12.29 4.37
CA TYR A 68 -1.45 -11.89 4.79
C TYR A 68 -0.52 -13.09 4.71
N TYR A 69 0.67 -12.89 4.15
CA TYR A 69 1.68 -13.92 4.01
C TYR A 69 2.99 -13.48 4.68
N CYS A 70 3.65 -14.38 5.38
CA CYS A 70 5.04 -14.16 5.79
C CYS A 70 5.94 -14.16 4.54
N ILE A 71 7.14 -13.60 4.64
CA ILE A 71 8.06 -13.48 3.49
C ILE A 71 8.41 -14.85 2.92
N SER A 72 8.66 -15.87 3.77
CA SER A 72 8.99 -17.23 3.32
C SER A 72 7.86 -17.82 2.47
N CYS A 73 6.61 -17.80 2.96
CA CYS A 73 5.46 -18.29 2.20
C CYS A 73 5.19 -17.44 0.95
N ALA A 74 5.39 -16.12 1.02
CA ALA A 74 5.21 -15.24 -0.13
C ALA A 74 6.23 -15.49 -1.24
N VAL A 75 7.46 -15.88 -0.90
CA VAL A 75 8.49 -16.31 -1.87
C VAL A 75 8.16 -17.68 -2.43
N TYR A 76 7.80 -18.64 -1.56
CA TYR A 76 7.43 -20.00 -1.97
C TYR A 76 6.27 -20.00 -2.98
N HIS A 77 5.24 -19.21 -2.73
CA HIS A 77 4.09 -19.06 -3.64
C HIS A 77 4.33 -18.08 -4.82
N GLY A 78 5.54 -17.64 -5.05
CA GLY A 78 5.87 -16.73 -6.14
C GLY A 78 5.24 -15.34 -6.07
N ILE A 79 4.57 -15.00 -4.94
CA ILE A 79 3.96 -13.68 -4.72
C ILE A 79 5.03 -12.59 -4.67
N VAL A 80 6.18 -12.91 -4.11
CA VAL A 80 7.35 -12.04 -4.04
C VAL A 80 8.52 -12.72 -4.73
N LYS A 81 9.04 -12.10 -5.78
CA LYS A 81 10.24 -12.57 -6.48
C LYS A 81 11.50 -12.06 -5.76
N ILE A 82 12.50 -12.93 -5.61
CA ILE A 82 13.84 -12.57 -5.17
C ILE A 82 14.55 -11.99 -6.39
N ARG A 83 15.04 -10.75 -6.29
CA ARG A 83 15.77 -10.05 -7.36
C ARG A 83 17.12 -9.56 -6.86
N ALA A 84 18.11 -9.57 -7.74
CA ALA A 84 19.41 -8.96 -7.51
C ALA A 84 19.25 -7.45 -7.26
N GLU A 85 20.26 -6.79 -6.71
CA GLU A 85 20.19 -5.36 -6.39
C GLU A 85 20.02 -4.49 -7.63
N GLU A 86 20.65 -4.87 -8.72
CA GLU A 86 20.64 -4.20 -10.03
C GLU A 86 19.23 -4.21 -10.65
N GLU A 87 18.50 -5.31 -10.51
CA GLU A 87 17.14 -5.46 -11.03
C GLU A 87 16.08 -4.73 -10.19
N ARG A 88 16.45 -4.21 -9.01
CA ARG A 88 15.49 -3.51 -8.15
C ARG A 88 15.27 -2.10 -8.67
N LYS A 89 14.01 -1.73 -8.88
CA LYS A 89 13.66 -0.35 -9.22
C LYS A 89 14.15 0.57 -8.08
N LYS A 90 15.13 1.41 -8.37
CA LYS A 90 15.53 2.49 -7.46
C LYS A 90 14.33 3.44 -7.36
N LYS A 91 13.78 3.61 -6.16
CA LYS A 91 12.73 4.62 -5.95
C LYS A 91 13.32 5.99 -6.28
N PRO A 92 12.69 6.76 -7.17
CA PRO A 92 13.14 8.13 -7.39
C PRO A 92 13.10 8.85 -6.04
N VAL A 93 14.20 9.51 -5.69
CA VAL A 93 14.26 10.36 -4.50
C VAL A 93 13.25 11.47 -4.73
N ARG A 94 12.10 11.41 -4.05
CA ARG A 94 11.13 12.51 -4.07
C ARG A 94 11.80 13.71 -3.42
N LYS A 95 12.32 14.60 -4.26
CA LYS A 95 12.76 15.92 -3.79
C LYS A 95 11.51 16.56 -3.16
N ARG A 96 11.52 16.71 -1.83
CA ARG A 96 10.45 17.47 -1.16
C ARG A 96 10.39 18.83 -1.86
N PRO A 97 9.23 19.28 -2.35
CA PRO A 97 9.14 20.64 -2.86
C PRO A 97 9.66 21.57 -1.76
N ARG A 98 10.71 22.34 -2.07
CA ARG A 98 11.18 23.35 -1.15
C ARG A 98 9.97 24.20 -0.83
N ARG A 99 9.53 24.25 0.43
CA ARG A 99 8.55 25.21 0.89
C ARG A 99 9.09 26.57 0.48
N ARG A 100 8.44 27.18 -0.53
CA ARG A 100 8.75 28.55 -0.93
C ARG A 100 8.47 29.38 0.29
N PHE A 101 9.54 29.90 0.92
CA PHE A 101 9.42 30.80 2.04
C PHE A 101 8.80 32.07 1.41
N MET A 102 7.49 32.27 1.61
CA MET A 102 6.86 33.51 1.17
C MET A 102 7.51 34.62 1.98
N ARG A 103 8.18 35.53 1.26
CA ARG A 103 8.73 36.74 1.89
C ARG A 103 7.60 37.48 2.58
N PRO A 104 7.83 38.08 3.77
CA PRO A 104 6.80 38.81 4.50
C PRO A 104 6.08 39.90 3.68
N GLU A 105 6.75 40.44 2.67
CA GLU A 105 6.23 41.47 1.75
C GLU A 105 5.13 40.98 0.80
N GLU A 106 4.98 39.69 0.58
CA GLU A 106 3.91 39.16 -0.28
C GLU A 106 2.58 38.93 0.46
N ARG A 107 2.49 39.30 1.72
CA ARG A 107 1.21 39.34 2.43
C ARG A 107 0.41 40.50 1.88
N ARG A 108 -0.61 40.21 1.07
CA ARG A 108 -1.56 41.23 0.61
C ARG A 108 -2.03 42.06 1.81
N PRO A 109 -2.01 43.42 1.72
CA PRO A 109 -2.55 44.24 2.79
C PRO A 109 -4.02 43.90 3.02
N PRO A 110 -4.53 44.03 4.25
CA PRO A 110 -5.95 43.77 4.52
C PRO A 110 -6.80 44.68 3.60
N VAL A 111 -7.75 44.04 2.91
CA VAL A 111 -8.73 44.75 2.11
C VAL A 111 -9.49 45.66 3.05
N GLN A 112 -9.27 46.97 2.95
CA GLN A 112 -10.07 47.96 3.64
C GLN A 112 -11.45 47.97 2.99
N LEU A 113 -12.44 47.43 3.69
CA LEU A 113 -13.84 47.58 3.33
C LEU A 113 -14.19 49.06 3.44
N PRO A 114 -14.80 49.68 2.42
CA PRO A 114 -15.23 51.07 2.52
C PRO A 114 -16.34 51.14 3.57
N LEU A 115 -16.04 51.86 4.68
CA LEU A 115 -17.03 52.25 5.66
C LEU A 115 -17.91 53.35 5.02
N GLY A 116 -19.18 53.09 4.92
CA GLY A 116 -20.18 54.17 4.94
C GLY A 116 -20.74 54.56 3.60
N ILE A 117 -21.98 54.19 3.45
CA ILE A 117 -22.95 54.97 2.67
C ILE A 117 -24.05 55.37 3.65
N PRO A 118 -24.43 56.66 3.68
CA PRO A 118 -25.37 57.25 4.63
C PRO A 118 -26.77 56.68 4.53
#